data_e1447a710662dfeb3b3e4f9a0b8af560
#
_entry.id   e1447a710662dfeb3b3e4f9a0b8af560
#
_cell.length_a   1.000
_cell.length_b   1.000
_cell.length_c   1.000
_cell.angle_alpha   90.00
_cell.angle_beta   90.00
_cell.angle_gamma   90.00
#
_symmetry.space_group_name_H-M   'P 1'
#
loop_
_entity.id
_entity.type
_entity.pdbx_description
1 polymer ?
#
loop_
_entity_poly.entity_id
_entity_poly.type
_entity_poly.pdbx_seq_one_letter_code
_entity_poly.pdbx_strand_id
1 'polypeptide(L)'
;MRRLLVRALSRPLILAAVAMVIPLASAAPAASDGVVLGGYPVDVSQSPWTVALSSRDRFGGMRSGQFCGGVAVGSTTVLTAAHCMGEEALGGPPERVSDLKVVAGRTDLYSDVGQEVAVRSVWVNPRYDRSSNAGDFAVLTLAAPLPAGAAIGMAAAGDTAYRPGGEALVYGWGDTTGFGAYPHTLRAAPVHVLADSLCERAYPGSSDGAYLAQSMVCAGETRGGRDACQGDSGGPLVAQGRLIGLVSWGSGCGRPGSPGVYTRVSDALRTLGWNVAARGALRAPDGP
;
A
#
# COMPACT_ATOMS: atom_id res chain seq x y z
N MET A 1 41.09 100.14 12.08
CA MET A 1 39.84 99.40 11.79
C MET A 1 40.23 98.01 11.34
N ARG A 2 40.25 97.03 12.25
CA ARG A 2 40.61 95.65 11.93
C ARG A 2 39.43 94.75 12.26
N ARG A 3 38.87 94.06 11.23
CA ARG A 3 37.78 93.15 11.40
C ARG A 3 38.37 91.77 11.72
N LEU A 4 38.04 91.19 12.88
CA LEU A 4 38.38 89.84 13.30
C LEU A 4 37.37 88.85 12.67
N LEU A 5 37.83 87.94 11.85
CA LEU A 5 37.07 86.83 11.30
C LEU A 5 37.16 85.68 12.28
N VAL A 6 36.02 85.31 12.87
CA VAL A 6 35.86 84.09 13.68
C VAL A 6 35.57 82.89 12.74
N ARG A 7 36.48 81.98 12.64
CA ARG A 7 36.31 80.72 11.94
C ARG A 7 35.61 79.71 12.87
N ALA A 8 34.36 79.41 12.51
CA ALA A 8 33.58 78.30 13.12
C ALA A 8 34.11 76.92 12.56
N LEU A 9 34.64 76.10 13.41
CA LEU A 9 34.99 74.70 13.09
C LEU A 9 33.75 73.82 13.27
N SER A 10 33.11 73.44 12.18
CA SER A 10 32.07 72.45 12.17
C SER A 10 32.69 71.03 12.10
N ARG A 11 32.57 70.28 13.15
CA ARG A 11 32.92 68.82 13.18
C ARG A 11 31.75 68.03 12.56
N PRO A 12 32.00 67.10 11.60
CA PRO A 12 30.96 66.20 11.16
C PRO A 12 30.80 65.06 12.17
N LEU A 13 29.56 64.86 12.63
CA LEU A 13 29.16 63.64 13.33
C LEU A 13 29.08 62.50 12.32
N ILE A 14 29.96 61.55 12.41
CA ILE A 14 29.83 60.27 11.64
C ILE A 14 28.90 59.37 12.42
N LEU A 15 27.65 59.22 11.95
CA LEU A 15 26.74 58.15 12.39
C LEU A 15 27.20 56.86 11.76
N ALA A 16 27.81 55.99 12.58
CA ALA A 16 28.05 54.60 12.18
C ALA A 16 26.76 53.81 12.29
N ALA A 17 26.11 53.54 11.15
CA ALA A 17 24.99 52.63 11.03
C ALA A 17 25.55 51.18 11.14
N VAL A 18 25.34 50.53 12.29
CA VAL A 18 25.59 49.10 12.48
C VAL A 18 24.45 48.36 11.77
N ALA A 19 24.71 47.86 10.58
CA ALA A 19 23.82 46.95 9.87
C ALA A 19 23.85 45.59 10.57
N MET A 20 22.79 45.28 11.34
CA MET A 20 22.58 43.95 11.93
C MET A 20 22.16 42.99 10.81
N VAL A 21 23.11 42.20 10.31
CA VAL A 21 22.85 41.11 9.37
C VAL A 21 22.22 39.98 10.18
N ILE A 22 20.88 39.86 10.13
CA ILE A 22 20.16 38.67 10.62
C ILE A 22 20.37 37.57 9.59
N PRO A 23 21.03 36.45 9.93
CA PRO A 23 21.08 35.33 9.02
C PRO A 23 19.65 34.81 8.85
N LEU A 24 19.05 34.95 7.65
CA LEU A 24 17.91 34.15 7.24
C LEU A 24 18.37 32.68 7.20
N ALA A 25 18.11 31.93 8.27
CA ALA A 25 18.17 30.50 8.21
C ALA A 25 17.08 30.05 7.23
N SER A 26 17.48 29.77 5.98
CA SER A 26 16.64 29.03 5.06
C SER A 26 16.37 27.68 5.71
N ALA A 27 15.13 27.47 6.21
CA ALA A 27 14.67 26.16 6.54
C ALA A 27 14.77 25.34 5.24
N ALA A 28 15.70 24.39 5.19
CA ALA A 28 15.72 23.40 4.14
C ALA A 28 14.31 22.78 4.10
N PRO A 29 13.67 22.63 2.94
CA PRO A 29 12.45 21.88 2.85
C PRO A 29 12.75 20.51 3.44
N ALA A 30 12.02 20.11 4.48
CA ALA A 30 12.04 18.74 4.94
C ALA A 30 11.69 17.90 3.71
N ALA A 31 12.65 17.09 3.26
CA ALA A 31 12.40 16.12 2.21
C ALA A 31 11.26 15.24 2.75
N SER A 32 10.06 15.42 2.23
CA SER A 32 8.99 14.47 2.41
C SER A 32 9.43 13.24 1.64
N ASP A 33 10.08 12.29 2.33
CA ASP A 33 10.36 10.98 1.77
C ASP A 33 9.02 10.38 1.35
N GLY A 34 8.71 10.49 0.07
CA GLY A 34 7.50 10.01 -0.56
C GLY A 34 7.42 8.50 -0.41
N VAL A 35 6.25 8.02 -0.07
CA VAL A 35 6.08 6.67 0.49
C VAL A 35 4.75 6.17 0.03
N VAL A 36 4.45 4.81 -0.01
CA VAL A 36 3.04 4.42 -0.21
C VAL A 36 2.28 5.70 -0.02
N LEU A 37 1.65 6.29 -0.94
CA LEU A 37 1.46 7.74 -1.00
C LEU A 37 1.17 8.32 0.40
N GLY A 38 2.08 9.11 0.98
CA GLY A 38 1.94 9.65 2.35
C GLY A 38 2.20 8.69 3.52
N GLY A 39 2.80 7.50 3.29
CA GLY A 39 3.17 6.54 4.34
C GLY A 39 4.62 6.70 4.86
N TYR A 40 5.16 5.71 5.56
CA TYR A 40 6.51 5.69 6.17
C TYR A 40 7.16 4.31 6.03
N PRO A 41 8.51 4.22 6.04
CA PRO A 41 9.21 2.94 6.03
C PRO A 41 8.87 2.11 7.28
N VAL A 42 8.69 0.81 7.10
CA VAL A 42 8.48 -0.13 8.19
C VAL A 42 9.37 -1.37 8.00
N ASP A 43 9.75 -1.97 9.13
CA ASP A 43 10.37 -3.28 9.09
C ASP A 43 9.32 -4.38 8.92
N VAL A 44 9.64 -5.41 8.13
CA VAL A 44 8.73 -6.52 7.85
C VAL A 44 8.31 -7.27 9.12
N SER A 45 9.07 -7.21 10.20
CA SER A 45 8.69 -7.80 11.49
C SER A 45 7.41 -7.19 12.07
N GLN A 46 7.05 -5.96 11.67
CA GLN A 46 5.80 -5.30 12.07
C GLN A 46 4.60 -5.78 11.25
N SER A 47 4.85 -6.38 10.08
CA SER A 47 3.82 -6.91 9.18
C SER A 47 4.31 -8.21 8.49
N PRO A 48 4.65 -9.25 9.25
CA PRO A 48 5.30 -10.47 8.71
C PRO A 48 4.43 -11.22 7.68
N TRP A 49 3.15 -10.91 7.63
CA TRP A 49 2.21 -11.42 6.64
C TRP A 49 2.28 -10.72 5.28
N THR A 50 2.93 -9.56 5.20
CA THR A 50 3.07 -8.84 3.93
C THR A 50 4.15 -9.51 3.09
N VAL A 51 3.78 -9.92 1.89
CA VAL A 51 4.68 -10.59 0.96
C VAL A 51 4.68 -9.89 -0.40
N ALA A 52 5.78 -10.02 -1.14
CA ALA A 52 5.86 -9.55 -2.52
C ALA A 52 5.69 -10.73 -3.49
N LEU A 53 4.93 -10.53 -4.56
CA LEU A 53 4.88 -11.45 -5.69
C LEU A 53 5.99 -11.08 -6.67
N SER A 54 6.71 -12.07 -7.15
CA SER A 54 7.96 -11.91 -7.88
C SER A 54 8.04 -12.84 -9.10
N SER A 55 8.52 -12.29 -10.20
CA SER A 55 9.07 -13.01 -11.35
C SER A 55 10.20 -12.17 -11.93
N ARG A 56 11.44 -12.64 -11.79
CA ARG A 56 12.62 -11.94 -12.32
C ARG A 56 12.72 -12.03 -13.83
N ASP A 57 12.24 -13.14 -14.41
CA ASP A 57 12.25 -13.34 -15.85
C ASP A 57 11.37 -12.29 -16.56
N ARG A 58 10.29 -11.88 -15.89
CA ARG A 58 9.33 -10.92 -16.45
C ARG A 58 9.60 -9.47 -16.05
N PHE A 59 9.94 -9.21 -14.79
CA PHE A 59 10.04 -7.85 -14.23
C PHE A 59 11.50 -7.45 -13.91
N GLY A 60 12.47 -8.31 -14.26
CA GLY A 60 13.89 -8.07 -14.03
C GLY A 60 14.35 -8.37 -12.62
N GLY A 61 15.66 -8.39 -12.41
CA GLY A 61 16.28 -8.73 -11.12
C GLY A 61 16.21 -7.62 -10.07
N MET A 62 15.96 -6.38 -10.47
CA MET A 62 15.84 -5.26 -9.54
C MET A 62 14.60 -5.44 -8.64
N ARG A 63 14.71 -5.00 -7.39
CA ARG A 63 13.63 -5.15 -6.41
C ARG A 63 13.07 -6.59 -6.37
N SER A 64 13.96 -7.57 -6.49
CA SER A 64 13.62 -9.00 -6.53
C SER A 64 12.59 -9.39 -7.59
N GLY A 65 12.38 -8.61 -8.64
CA GLY A 65 11.33 -8.85 -9.65
C GLY A 65 9.90 -8.66 -9.14
N GLN A 66 9.72 -7.84 -8.11
CA GLN A 66 8.41 -7.57 -7.51
C GLN A 66 7.49 -6.84 -8.49
N PHE A 67 6.23 -7.30 -8.60
CA PHE A 67 5.20 -6.71 -9.46
C PHE A 67 3.87 -6.47 -8.75
N CYS A 68 3.53 -7.29 -7.75
CA CYS A 68 2.35 -7.18 -6.92
C CYS A 68 2.70 -7.47 -5.46
N GLY A 69 1.80 -7.16 -4.56
CA GLY A 69 1.80 -7.59 -3.17
C GLY A 69 0.97 -8.85 -2.97
N GLY A 70 1.03 -9.37 -1.74
CA GLY A 70 0.20 -10.48 -1.28
C GLY A 70 0.17 -10.53 0.24
N VAL A 71 -0.67 -11.40 0.76
CA VAL A 71 -0.88 -11.57 2.20
C VAL A 71 -0.83 -13.03 2.59
N ALA A 72 0.09 -13.40 3.47
CA ALA A 72 0.13 -14.72 4.07
C ALA A 72 -1.04 -14.87 5.06
N VAL A 73 -1.93 -15.82 4.78
CA VAL A 73 -3.10 -16.16 5.62
C VAL A 73 -3.01 -17.57 6.20
N GLY A 74 -1.99 -18.32 5.81
CA GLY A 74 -1.63 -19.63 6.31
C GLY A 74 -0.15 -19.90 6.05
N SER A 75 0.39 -21.01 6.57
CA SER A 75 1.80 -21.36 6.39
C SER A 75 2.19 -21.56 4.92
N THR A 76 1.28 -22.03 4.08
CA THR A 76 1.49 -22.23 2.64
C THR A 76 0.46 -21.52 1.78
N THR A 77 -0.33 -20.61 2.37
CA THR A 77 -1.45 -19.97 1.69
C THR A 77 -1.27 -18.46 1.67
N VAL A 78 -1.27 -17.87 0.49
CA VAL A 78 -1.19 -16.44 0.25
C VAL A 78 -2.42 -15.98 -0.54
N LEU A 79 -3.03 -14.88 -0.10
CA LEU A 79 -4.03 -14.15 -0.88
C LEU A 79 -3.36 -13.02 -1.66
N THR A 80 -3.86 -12.77 -2.86
CA THR A 80 -3.47 -11.63 -3.70
C THR A 80 -4.65 -11.19 -4.56
N ALA A 81 -4.49 -10.15 -5.37
CA ALA A 81 -5.50 -9.74 -6.35
C ALA A 81 -5.55 -10.69 -7.55
N ALA A 82 -6.74 -10.95 -8.09
CA ALA A 82 -6.93 -11.76 -9.29
C ALA A 82 -6.26 -11.13 -10.52
N HIS A 83 -6.32 -9.80 -10.64
CA HIS A 83 -5.70 -9.09 -11.76
C HIS A 83 -4.17 -9.29 -11.80
N CYS A 84 -3.50 -9.51 -10.65
CA CYS A 84 -2.07 -9.85 -10.59
C CYS A 84 -1.74 -11.18 -11.26
N MET A 85 -2.70 -12.10 -11.34
CA MET A 85 -2.57 -13.42 -11.97
C MET A 85 -3.09 -13.43 -13.41
N GLY A 86 -3.50 -12.28 -13.92
CA GLY A 86 -4.05 -12.13 -15.28
C GLY A 86 -2.97 -11.98 -16.36
N GLU A 87 -3.40 -12.14 -17.60
CA GLU A 87 -2.55 -12.02 -18.79
C GLU A 87 -1.89 -10.65 -18.92
N GLU A 88 -2.57 -9.58 -18.50
CA GLU A 88 -2.00 -8.22 -18.52
C GLU A 88 -0.78 -8.09 -17.61
N ALA A 89 -0.82 -8.69 -16.41
CA ALA A 89 0.30 -8.69 -15.49
C ALA A 89 1.37 -9.72 -15.91
N LEU A 90 0.98 -10.96 -16.15
CA LEU A 90 1.92 -12.08 -16.33
C LEU A 90 2.25 -12.40 -17.81
N GLY A 91 1.58 -11.80 -18.79
CA GLY A 91 1.75 -12.07 -20.22
C GLY A 91 1.23 -13.44 -20.67
N GLY A 92 0.48 -14.11 -19.81
CA GLY A 92 -0.10 -15.42 -20.04
C GLY A 92 -0.66 -16.03 -18.75
N PRO A 93 -1.14 -17.26 -18.81
CA PRO A 93 -1.62 -17.94 -17.62
C PRO A 93 -0.48 -18.18 -16.62
N PRO A 94 -0.74 -18.08 -15.29
CA PRO A 94 0.28 -18.13 -14.25
C PRO A 94 1.07 -19.46 -14.24
N GLU A 95 0.50 -20.55 -14.73
CA GLU A 95 1.15 -21.86 -14.85
C GLU A 95 2.32 -21.86 -15.85
N ARG A 96 2.40 -20.86 -16.73
CA ARG A 96 3.51 -20.68 -17.68
C ARG A 96 4.64 -19.82 -17.14
N VAL A 97 4.47 -19.18 -15.98
CA VAL A 97 5.49 -18.38 -15.33
C VAL A 97 6.32 -19.25 -14.40
N SER A 98 7.39 -19.83 -14.93
CA SER A 98 8.21 -20.85 -14.24
C SER A 98 8.92 -20.35 -12.99
N ASP A 99 9.17 -19.03 -12.90
CA ASP A 99 9.85 -18.37 -11.80
C ASP A 99 8.91 -17.56 -10.88
N LEU A 100 7.59 -17.84 -10.93
CA LEU A 100 6.63 -17.19 -10.03
C LEU A 100 6.89 -17.57 -8.58
N LYS A 101 7.20 -16.58 -7.75
CA LYS A 101 7.58 -16.74 -6.34
C LYS A 101 6.85 -15.76 -5.44
N VAL A 102 6.82 -16.12 -4.18
CA VAL A 102 6.49 -15.22 -3.07
C VAL A 102 7.77 -14.91 -2.30
N VAL A 103 8.05 -13.62 -2.09
CA VAL A 103 9.15 -13.12 -1.26
C VAL A 103 8.55 -12.74 0.09
N ALA A 104 9.00 -13.40 1.15
CA ALA A 104 8.50 -13.22 2.52
C ALA A 104 9.64 -12.89 3.50
N GLY A 105 9.34 -12.15 4.57
CA GLY A 105 10.32 -11.80 5.59
C GLY A 105 11.41 -10.85 5.09
N ARG A 106 11.10 -9.99 4.11
CA ARG A 106 12.04 -9.07 3.47
C ARG A 106 11.55 -7.65 3.57
N THR A 107 12.30 -6.80 4.26
CA THR A 107 12.04 -5.35 4.33
C THR A 107 12.52 -4.65 3.07
N ASP A 108 13.76 -4.94 2.67
CA ASP A 108 14.43 -4.33 1.52
C ASP A 108 14.51 -5.33 0.36
N LEU A 109 13.81 -5.04 -0.74
CA LEU A 109 13.77 -5.89 -1.94
C LEU A 109 15.11 -5.98 -2.69
N TYR A 110 16.11 -5.14 -2.36
CA TYR A 110 17.47 -5.28 -2.87
C TYR A 110 18.32 -6.25 -2.07
N SER A 111 17.85 -6.65 -0.88
CA SER A 111 18.55 -7.65 -0.05
C SER A 111 18.13 -9.07 -0.41
N ASP A 112 18.91 -10.04 0.10
CA ASP A 112 18.59 -11.46 0.03
C ASP A 112 18.02 -12.01 1.35
N VAL A 113 17.70 -11.11 2.31
CA VAL A 113 17.09 -11.49 3.59
C VAL A 113 15.69 -12.03 3.35
N GLY A 114 15.24 -12.95 4.20
CA GLY A 114 13.93 -13.60 4.09
C GLY A 114 13.97 -14.84 3.18
N GLN A 115 12.82 -15.19 2.64
CA GLN A 115 12.65 -16.40 1.82
C GLN A 115 11.98 -16.07 0.48
N GLU A 116 12.42 -16.76 -0.57
CA GLU A 116 11.74 -16.79 -1.87
C GLU A 116 11.17 -18.18 -2.08
N VAL A 117 9.86 -18.31 -1.97
CA VAL A 117 9.16 -19.58 -2.05
C VAL A 117 8.41 -19.67 -3.38
N ALA A 118 8.65 -20.74 -4.15
CA ALA A 118 7.95 -20.97 -5.39
C ALA A 118 6.44 -21.15 -5.18
N VAL A 119 5.64 -20.62 -6.07
CA VAL A 119 4.20 -20.86 -6.12
C VAL A 119 3.96 -22.22 -6.77
N ARG A 120 3.33 -23.15 -6.03
CA ARG A 120 2.99 -24.50 -6.51
C ARG A 120 1.73 -24.50 -7.35
N SER A 121 0.72 -23.73 -6.96
CA SER A 121 -0.54 -23.61 -7.68
C SER A 121 -1.21 -22.27 -7.43
N VAL A 122 -1.98 -21.83 -8.39
CA VAL A 122 -2.76 -20.59 -8.39
C VAL A 122 -4.22 -20.96 -8.60
N TRP A 123 -5.09 -20.44 -7.75
CA TRP A 123 -6.53 -20.46 -7.96
C TRP A 123 -7.01 -19.03 -8.06
N VAL A 124 -7.52 -18.66 -9.22
CA VAL A 124 -8.12 -17.33 -9.45
C VAL A 124 -9.62 -17.45 -9.24
N ASN A 125 -10.22 -16.50 -8.54
CA ASN A 125 -11.67 -16.48 -8.34
C ASN A 125 -12.40 -16.53 -9.70
N PRO A 126 -13.16 -17.61 -10.00
CA PRO A 126 -13.85 -17.71 -11.29
C PRO A 126 -14.97 -16.68 -11.47
N ARG A 127 -15.35 -15.98 -10.41
CA ARG A 127 -16.32 -14.86 -10.44
C ARG A 127 -15.65 -13.49 -10.51
N TYR A 128 -14.34 -13.44 -10.70
CA TYR A 128 -13.66 -12.16 -10.92
C TYR A 128 -14.12 -11.54 -12.24
N ASP A 129 -14.68 -10.35 -12.14
CA ASP A 129 -15.10 -9.56 -13.30
C ASP A 129 -14.13 -8.40 -13.54
N ARG A 130 -13.38 -8.47 -14.62
CA ARG A 130 -12.38 -7.45 -15.00
C ARG A 130 -12.99 -6.08 -15.29
N SER A 131 -14.26 -6.03 -15.69
CA SER A 131 -14.91 -4.76 -16.04
C SER A 131 -15.29 -3.95 -14.81
N SER A 132 -15.64 -4.61 -13.72
CA SER A 132 -16.06 -3.99 -12.46
C SER A 132 -15.05 -4.18 -11.33
N ASN A 133 -14.04 -5.03 -11.51
CA ASN A 133 -13.13 -5.52 -10.46
C ASN A 133 -13.85 -6.24 -9.30
N ALA A 134 -15.08 -6.70 -9.52
CA ALA A 134 -15.79 -7.48 -8.51
C ALA A 134 -15.11 -8.84 -8.29
N GLY A 135 -14.88 -9.19 -7.01
CA GLY A 135 -14.26 -10.46 -6.66
C GLY A 135 -12.79 -10.57 -7.06
N ASP A 136 -12.06 -9.47 -7.09
CA ASP A 136 -10.64 -9.39 -7.47
C ASP A 136 -9.74 -10.00 -6.39
N PHE A 137 -9.69 -11.33 -6.33
CA PHE A 137 -8.76 -12.07 -5.49
C PHE A 137 -8.37 -13.42 -6.08
N ALA A 138 -7.18 -13.88 -5.70
CA ALA A 138 -6.63 -15.19 -6.01
C ALA A 138 -5.99 -15.81 -4.77
N VAL A 139 -5.90 -17.13 -4.76
CA VAL A 139 -5.24 -17.92 -3.71
C VAL A 139 -4.02 -18.60 -4.31
N LEU A 140 -2.87 -18.36 -3.71
CA LEU A 140 -1.61 -19.01 -4.06
C LEU A 140 -1.31 -20.10 -3.01
N THR A 141 -0.99 -21.31 -3.49
CA THR A 141 -0.43 -22.36 -2.65
C THR A 141 1.08 -22.41 -2.87
N LEU A 142 1.84 -22.31 -1.80
CA LEU A 142 3.30 -22.30 -1.84
C LEU A 142 3.88 -23.72 -1.84
N ALA A 143 5.05 -23.89 -2.45
CA ALA A 143 5.77 -25.16 -2.49
C ALA A 143 6.41 -25.55 -1.15
N ALA A 144 6.66 -24.55 -0.27
CA ALA A 144 7.20 -24.73 1.06
C ALA A 144 6.53 -23.77 2.06
N PRO A 145 6.52 -24.09 3.36
CA PRO A 145 5.90 -23.24 4.36
C PRO A 145 6.70 -21.94 4.58
N LEU A 146 5.99 -20.86 4.87
CA LEU A 146 6.52 -19.60 5.38
C LEU A 146 6.93 -19.75 6.85
N PRO A 147 7.74 -18.83 7.39
CA PRO A 147 8.13 -18.83 8.80
C PRO A 147 6.91 -18.84 9.73
N ALA A 148 7.06 -19.45 10.90
CA ALA A 148 6.03 -19.43 11.92
C ALA A 148 5.68 -17.97 12.30
N GLY A 149 4.40 -17.67 12.42
CA GLY A 149 3.91 -16.31 12.72
C GLY A 149 3.80 -15.37 11.51
N ALA A 150 4.11 -15.84 10.30
CA ALA A 150 3.98 -15.03 9.09
C ALA A 150 2.52 -14.82 8.64
N ALA A 151 1.54 -15.52 9.20
CA ALA A 151 0.14 -15.40 8.77
C ALA A 151 -0.66 -14.42 9.62
N ILE A 152 -1.58 -13.69 8.98
CA ILE A 152 -2.54 -12.78 9.65
C ILE A 152 -3.95 -13.40 9.71
N GLY A 153 -4.68 -13.11 10.79
CA GLY A 153 -6.09 -13.41 10.89
C GLY A 153 -6.95 -12.52 9.99
N MET A 154 -8.02 -13.08 9.43
CA MET A 154 -8.95 -12.39 8.53
C MET A 154 -10.21 -11.95 9.25
N ALA A 155 -10.76 -10.79 8.86
CA ALA A 155 -12.04 -10.28 9.38
C ALA A 155 -13.21 -10.94 8.65
N ALA A 156 -14.11 -11.56 9.41
CA ALA A 156 -15.36 -12.09 8.88
C ALA A 156 -16.41 -10.98 8.64
N ALA A 157 -17.51 -11.33 8.04
CA ALA A 157 -18.65 -10.41 7.90
C ALA A 157 -19.15 -9.95 9.26
N GLY A 158 -19.42 -8.65 9.42
CA GLY A 158 -19.86 -8.05 10.68
C GLY A 158 -18.74 -7.75 11.68
N ASP A 159 -17.47 -8.02 11.34
CA ASP A 159 -16.34 -7.65 12.18
C ASP A 159 -16.22 -6.13 12.35
N THR A 160 -15.90 -5.69 13.58
CA THR A 160 -15.74 -4.27 13.89
C THR A 160 -14.58 -3.60 13.15
N ALA A 161 -13.64 -4.37 12.62
CA ALA A 161 -12.54 -3.88 11.79
C ALA A 161 -13.03 -3.21 10.48
N TYR A 162 -14.26 -3.51 10.01
CA TYR A 162 -14.90 -2.84 8.88
C TYR A 162 -15.62 -1.54 9.22
N ARG A 163 -15.62 -1.11 10.49
CA ARG A 163 -16.39 0.06 10.91
C ARG A 163 -15.87 1.34 10.24
N PRO A 164 -16.74 2.13 9.58
CA PRO A 164 -16.36 3.41 9.00
C PRO A 164 -15.75 4.35 10.05
N GLY A 165 -14.71 5.08 9.66
CA GLY A 165 -13.89 5.93 10.51
C GLY A 165 -12.83 5.19 11.31
N GLY A 166 -12.79 3.85 11.26
CA GLY A 166 -11.74 3.05 11.88
C GLY A 166 -10.39 3.26 11.19
N GLU A 167 -9.31 3.33 11.98
CA GLU A 167 -7.96 3.37 11.45
C GLU A 167 -7.57 2.03 10.81
N ALA A 168 -6.90 2.10 9.68
CA ALA A 168 -6.33 0.96 8.97
C ALA A 168 -4.94 1.30 8.46
N LEU A 169 -4.15 0.28 8.17
CA LEU A 169 -2.84 0.40 7.55
C LEU A 169 -2.82 -0.39 6.24
N VAL A 170 -2.36 0.24 5.18
CA VAL A 170 -2.02 -0.44 3.93
C VAL A 170 -0.50 -0.59 3.86
N TYR A 171 -0.03 -1.75 3.38
CA TYR A 171 1.39 -2.08 3.31
C TYR A 171 1.79 -2.49 1.90
N GLY A 172 3.00 -2.12 1.48
CA GLY A 172 3.56 -2.58 0.22
C GLY A 172 4.85 -1.87 -0.20
N TRP A 173 5.26 -2.14 -1.43
CA TRP A 173 6.44 -1.57 -2.10
C TRP A 173 6.03 -0.82 -3.38
N GLY A 174 4.77 -0.41 -3.48
CA GLY A 174 4.22 0.31 -4.62
C GLY A 174 4.75 1.72 -4.79
N ASP A 175 4.33 2.35 -5.87
CA ASP A 175 4.72 3.70 -6.23
C ASP A 175 4.38 4.70 -5.11
N THR A 176 5.35 5.52 -4.75
CA THR A 176 5.26 6.47 -3.64
C THR A 176 4.85 7.86 -4.07
N THR A 177 4.80 8.11 -5.37
CA THR A 177 4.55 9.43 -5.96
C THR A 177 3.35 9.46 -6.89
N GLY A 178 2.91 8.28 -7.38
CA GLY A 178 1.95 8.16 -8.47
C GLY A 178 2.55 8.43 -9.87
N PHE A 179 3.90 8.54 -9.95
CA PHE A 179 4.64 8.83 -11.18
C PHE A 179 5.77 7.83 -11.46
N GLY A 180 5.75 6.65 -10.83
CA GLY A 180 6.71 5.58 -11.08
C GLY A 180 7.91 5.53 -10.14
N ALA A 181 7.86 6.17 -8.98
CA ALA A 181 8.93 6.08 -7.97
C ALA A 181 8.67 4.91 -7.01
N TYR A 182 9.23 3.76 -7.33
CA TYR A 182 9.06 2.53 -6.56
C TYR A 182 10.15 2.39 -5.49
N PRO A 183 9.82 2.37 -4.18
CA PRO A 183 10.78 2.14 -3.12
C PRO A 183 11.25 0.68 -3.14
N HIS A 184 12.45 0.44 -2.63
CA HIS A 184 12.92 -0.93 -2.35
C HIS A 184 12.56 -1.40 -0.94
N THR A 185 12.29 -0.46 -0.02
CA THR A 185 11.95 -0.71 1.38
C THR A 185 10.45 -0.79 1.58
N LEU A 186 9.98 -1.77 2.37
CA LEU A 186 8.57 -1.93 2.74
C LEU A 186 8.05 -0.67 3.44
N ARG A 187 6.82 -0.32 3.13
CA ARG A 187 6.18 0.88 3.65
C ARG A 187 4.77 0.60 4.16
N ALA A 188 4.32 1.48 5.06
CA ALA A 188 2.94 1.49 5.55
C ALA A 188 2.34 2.88 5.41
N ALA A 189 1.06 2.97 5.03
CA ALA A 189 0.30 4.22 5.08
C ALA A 189 -0.92 4.06 5.98
N PRO A 190 -1.09 4.95 6.97
CA PRO A 190 -2.31 5.02 7.73
C PRO A 190 -3.42 5.64 6.88
N VAL A 191 -4.56 4.95 6.85
CA VAL A 191 -5.78 5.35 6.15
C VAL A 191 -6.97 5.09 7.05
N HIS A 192 -8.15 5.59 6.67
CA HIS A 192 -9.40 5.29 7.39
C HIS A 192 -10.31 4.43 6.52
N VAL A 193 -10.97 3.46 7.14
CA VAL A 193 -12.08 2.75 6.50
C VAL A 193 -13.19 3.77 6.25
N LEU A 194 -13.71 3.83 5.04
CA LEU A 194 -14.74 4.79 4.65
C LEU A 194 -16.11 4.11 4.60
N ALA A 195 -17.16 4.90 4.73
CA ALA A 195 -18.52 4.40 4.58
C ALA A 195 -18.79 3.99 3.13
N ASP A 196 -19.44 2.84 2.91
CA ASP A 196 -19.78 2.36 1.57
C ASP A 196 -20.48 3.43 0.73
N SER A 197 -21.41 4.19 1.34
CA SER A 197 -22.13 5.29 0.66
C SER A 197 -21.24 6.42 0.14
N LEU A 198 -20.04 6.63 0.75
CA LEU A 198 -19.07 7.60 0.24
C LEU A 198 -18.42 7.05 -1.03
N CYS A 199 -18.08 5.77 -1.03
CA CYS A 199 -17.41 5.12 -2.15
C CYS A 199 -18.36 4.87 -3.33
N GLU A 200 -19.63 4.57 -3.06
CA GLU A 200 -20.69 4.53 -4.09
C GLU A 200 -20.85 5.87 -4.81
N ARG A 201 -20.74 6.99 -4.08
CA ARG A 201 -20.76 8.32 -4.70
C ARG A 201 -19.49 8.65 -5.48
N ALA A 202 -18.34 8.19 -4.99
CA ALA A 202 -17.06 8.40 -5.67
C ALA A 202 -16.98 7.58 -6.98
N TYR A 203 -17.58 6.39 -6.98
CA TYR A 203 -17.52 5.42 -8.08
C TYR A 203 -18.90 4.89 -8.45
N PRO A 204 -19.74 5.71 -9.10
CA PRO A 204 -21.14 5.37 -9.37
C PRO A 204 -21.33 4.44 -10.59
N GLY A 205 -20.26 3.95 -11.21
CA GLY A 205 -20.33 3.14 -12.44
C GLY A 205 -20.02 3.93 -13.72
N SER A 206 -19.26 5.02 -13.59
CA SER A 206 -18.70 5.78 -14.73
C SER A 206 -17.41 5.13 -15.26
N SER A 207 -16.68 5.86 -16.11
CA SER A 207 -15.34 5.48 -16.60
C SER A 207 -14.33 5.18 -15.49
N ASP A 208 -14.54 5.71 -14.28
CA ASP A 208 -13.66 5.52 -13.13
C ASP A 208 -13.95 4.24 -12.34
N GLY A 209 -14.94 3.45 -12.74
CA GLY A 209 -15.33 2.18 -12.13
C GLY A 209 -16.64 2.25 -11.34
N ALA A 210 -17.08 1.09 -10.85
CA ALA A 210 -18.27 0.94 -10.01
C ALA A 210 -17.90 0.30 -8.68
N TYR A 211 -18.19 1.00 -7.58
CA TYR A 211 -18.02 0.42 -6.24
C TYR A 211 -19.18 -0.51 -5.91
N LEU A 212 -18.86 -1.72 -5.45
CA LEU A 212 -19.81 -2.75 -5.08
C LEU A 212 -19.60 -3.15 -3.60
N ALA A 213 -20.40 -2.61 -2.69
CA ALA A 213 -20.25 -2.76 -1.23
C ALA A 213 -20.19 -4.21 -0.74
N GLN A 214 -20.80 -5.16 -1.48
CA GLN A 214 -20.79 -6.59 -1.11
C GLN A 214 -19.41 -7.23 -1.25
N SER A 215 -18.66 -6.86 -2.29
CA SER A 215 -17.37 -7.45 -2.64
C SER A 215 -16.18 -6.51 -2.42
N MET A 216 -16.43 -5.24 -2.09
CA MET A 216 -15.42 -4.21 -1.94
C MET A 216 -15.51 -3.51 -0.59
N VAL A 217 -14.39 -3.01 -0.10
CA VAL A 217 -14.27 -2.04 0.97
C VAL A 217 -13.39 -0.91 0.48
N CYS A 218 -13.67 0.32 0.84
CA CYS A 218 -12.79 1.41 0.50
C CYS A 218 -12.17 2.05 1.74
N ALA A 219 -10.94 2.52 1.57
CA ALA A 219 -10.20 3.23 2.58
C ALA A 219 -9.34 4.33 1.94
N GLY A 220 -9.02 5.34 2.71
CA GLY A 220 -8.24 6.47 2.26
C GLY A 220 -8.41 7.67 3.17
N GLU A 221 -7.91 8.81 2.70
CA GLU A 221 -8.10 10.10 3.34
C GLU A 221 -9.04 10.96 2.49
N THR A 222 -10.06 11.56 3.09
CA THR A 222 -11.03 12.38 2.36
C THR A 222 -10.39 13.58 1.66
N ARG A 223 -9.27 14.07 2.22
CA ARG A 223 -8.46 15.15 1.62
C ARG A 223 -7.38 14.63 0.67
N GLY A 224 -7.31 13.33 0.44
CA GLY A 224 -6.24 12.68 -0.30
C GLY A 224 -4.90 12.65 0.46
N GLY A 225 -3.82 12.32 -0.25
CA GLY A 225 -2.45 12.34 0.27
C GLY A 225 -1.95 11.02 0.84
N ARG A 226 -2.84 10.05 1.14
CA ARG A 226 -2.46 8.70 1.60
C ARG A 226 -3.32 7.66 0.94
N ASP A 227 -2.66 6.66 0.32
CA ASP A 227 -3.33 5.60 -0.42
C ASP A 227 -2.35 4.47 -0.79
N ALA A 228 -2.88 3.34 -1.23
CA ALA A 228 -2.14 2.37 -2.04
C ALA A 228 -1.90 2.92 -3.45
N CYS A 229 -0.89 2.41 -4.14
CA CYS A 229 -0.59 2.81 -5.51
C CYS A 229 -0.13 1.62 -6.35
N GLN A 230 0.29 1.86 -7.61
CA GLN A 230 0.77 0.83 -8.52
C GLN A 230 1.90 0.02 -7.87
N GLY A 231 1.78 -1.31 -7.90
CA GLY A 231 2.71 -2.24 -7.27
C GLY A 231 2.31 -2.70 -5.87
N ASP A 232 1.32 -2.04 -5.21
CA ASP A 232 0.72 -2.51 -3.96
C ASP A 232 -0.42 -3.51 -4.18
N SER A 233 -0.90 -3.67 -5.41
CA SER A 233 -1.98 -4.57 -5.82
C SER A 233 -1.88 -5.94 -5.16
N GLY A 234 -2.97 -6.42 -4.53
CA GLY A 234 -2.99 -7.68 -3.78
C GLY A 234 -2.39 -7.60 -2.37
N GLY A 235 -1.76 -6.48 -2.02
CA GLY A 235 -1.23 -6.22 -0.67
C GLY A 235 -2.32 -6.00 0.38
N PRO A 236 -1.96 -6.04 1.67
CA PRO A 236 -2.92 -6.02 2.78
C PRO A 236 -3.43 -4.62 3.13
N LEU A 237 -4.74 -4.53 3.38
CA LEU A 237 -5.37 -3.50 4.20
C LEU A 237 -5.71 -4.13 5.55
N VAL A 238 -5.12 -3.62 6.62
CA VAL A 238 -5.22 -4.18 7.98
C VAL A 238 -5.86 -3.17 8.92
N ALA A 239 -6.90 -3.59 9.64
CA ALA A 239 -7.52 -2.82 10.72
C ALA A 239 -7.69 -3.70 11.95
N GLN A 240 -7.44 -3.16 13.15
CA GLN A 240 -7.55 -3.88 14.41
C GLN A 240 -6.79 -5.23 14.43
N GLY A 241 -5.62 -5.28 13.77
CA GLY A 241 -4.81 -6.50 13.67
C GLY A 241 -5.40 -7.60 12.79
N ARG A 242 -6.37 -7.30 11.93
CA ARG A 242 -7.02 -8.24 11.00
C ARG A 242 -6.94 -7.75 9.57
N LEU A 243 -6.78 -8.68 8.65
CA LEU A 243 -6.89 -8.42 7.22
C LEU A 243 -8.36 -8.13 6.87
N ILE A 244 -8.64 -6.95 6.36
CA ILE A 244 -10.00 -6.51 5.95
C ILE A 244 -10.12 -6.36 4.43
N GLY A 245 -9.00 -6.10 3.72
CA GLY A 245 -9.00 -5.87 2.29
C GLY A 245 -7.71 -6.28 1.61
N LEU A 246 -7.79 -6.50 0.30
CA LEU A 246 -6.65 -6.62 -0.60
C LEU A 246 -6.65 -5.43 -1.54
N VAL A 247 -5.52 -4.77 -1.73
CA VAL A 247 -5.40 -3.65 -2.68
C VAL A 247 -5.87 -4.10 -4.06
N SER A 248 -6.83 -3.39 -4.64
CA SER A 248 -7.45 -3.76 -5.92
C SER A 248 -7.35 -2.64 -6.95
N TRP A 249 -8.05 -1.52 -6.76
CA TRP A 249 -8.12 -0.46 -7.77
C TRP A 249 -8.42 0.92 -7.16
N GLY A 250 -8.39 1.95 -8.01
CA GLY A 250 -8.76 3.32 -7.67
C GLY A 250 -8.55 4.27 -8.86
N SER A 251 -9.10 5.47 -8.80
CA SER A 251 -8.90 6.51 -9.82
C SER A 251 -7.67 7.37 -9.47
N GLY A 252 -6.49 6.86 -9.80
CA GLY A 252 -5.19 7.41 -9.37
C GLY A 252 -4.85 7.00 -7.93
N CYS A 253 -3.87 7.66 -7.32
CA CYS A 253 -3.42 7.35 -5.97
C CYS A 253 -3.54 8.59 -5.08
N GLY A 254 -4.19 8.47 -3.92
CA GLY A 254 -4.31 9.52 -2.92
C GLY A 254 -4.94 10.82 -3.41
N ARG A 255 -5.81 10.77 -4.39
CA ARG A 255 -6.52 11.95 -4.89
C ARG A 255 -7.70 12.29 -3.98
N PRO A 256 -7.93 13.56 -3.67
CA PRO A 256 -9.13 13.98 -2.96
C PRO A 256 -10.40 13.47 -3.66
N GLY A 257 -11.31 12.86 -2.90
CA GLY A 257 -12.57 12.34 -3.44
C GLY A 257 -12.50 11.03 -4.22
N SER A 258 -11.29 10.44 -4.39
CA SER A 258 -11.08 9.18 -5.10
C SER A 258 -10.35 8.19 -4.17
N PRO A 259 -11.04 7.60 -3.18
CA PRO A 259 -10.42 6.68 -2.23
C PRO A 259 -9.96 5.38 -2.90
N GLY A 260 -8.96 4.72 -2.32
CA GLY A 260 -8.56 3.38 -2.73
C GLY A 260 -9.69 2.37 -2.50
N VAL A 261 -9.84 1.44 -3.43
CA VAL A 261 -10.81 0.34 -3.36
C VAL A 261 -10.06 -0.98 -3.20
N TYR A 262 -10.54 -1.77 -2.28
CA TYR A 262 -9.94 -3.03 -1.86
C TYR A 262 -10.95 -4.15 -2.00
N THR A 263 -10.51 -5.34 -2.39
CA THR A 263 -11.37 -6.54 -2.30
C THR A 263 -11.74 -6.79 -0.85
N ARG A 264 -13.02 -6.88 -0.52
CA ARG A 264 -13.52 -7.15 0.82
C ARG A 264 -13.20 -8.59 1.22
N VAL A 265 -12.37 -8.79 2.24
CA VAL A 265 -11.90 -10.12 2.66
C VAL A 265 -13.04 -11.02 3.14
N SER A 266 -14.06 -10.46 3.80
CA SER A 266 -15.24 -11.24 4.21
C SER A 266 -16.02 -11.81 3.01
N ASP A 267 -15.99 -11.19 1.84
CA ASP A 267 -16.53 -11.73 0.59
C ASP A 267 -15.67 -12.86 0.03
N ALA A 268 -14.35 -12.69 0.06
CA ALA A 268 -13.42 -13.74 -0.32
C ALA A 268 -13.60 -15.00 0.55
N LEU A 269 -13.72 -14.84 1.88
CA LEU A 269 -14.01 -15.93 2.81
C LEU A 269 -15.30 -16.66 2.45
N ARG A 270 -16.37 -15.91 2.19
CA ARG A 270 -17.66 -16.48 1.76
C ARG A 270 -17.55 -17.27 0.46
N THR A 271 -16.83 -16.71 -0.51
CA THR A 271 -16.64 -17.33 -1.83
C THR A 271 -15.84 -18.62 -1.75
N LEU A 272 -14.82 -18.66 -0.88
CA LEU A 272 -13.97 -19.82 -0.65
C LEU A 272 -14.61 -20.86 0.27
N GLY A 273 -15.74 -20.55 0.94
CA GLY A 273 -16.31 -21.40 1.96
C GLY A 273 -15.42 -21.53 3.21
N TRP A 274 -14.53 -20.55 3.43
CA TRP A 274 -13.62 -20.57 4.57
C TRP A 274 -14.29 -19.99 5.83
N ASN A 275 -14.19 -20.74 6.91
CA ASN A 275 -14.65 -20.28 8.22
C ASN A 275 -13.45 -19.77 9.03
N VAL A 276 -13.55 -18.53 9.50
CA VAL A 276 -12.58 -17.97 10.45
C VAL A 276 -12.97 -18.46 11.84
N ALA A 277 -12.17 -19.37 12.40
CA ALA A 277 -12.34 -19.76 13.81
C ALA A 277 -12.09 -18.53 14.68
N ALA A 278 -12.74 -18.46 15.87
CA ALA A 278 -12.75 -17.32 16.78
C ALA A 278 -11.35 -16.82 17.26
N ARG A 279 -10.27 -17.40 16.78
CA ARG A 279 -8.87 -17.01 17.01
C ARG A 279 -8.05 -16.81 15.73
N GLY A 280 -8.69 -16.59 14.59
CA GLY A 280 -7.99 -16.21 13.35
C GLY A 280 -7.22 -17.30 12.61
N ALA A 281 -7.31 -18.56 13.01
CA ALA A 281 -6.75 -19.65 12.23
C ALA A 281 -7.74 -20.14 11.17
N LEU A 282 -7.26 -20.29 9.92
CA LEU A 282 -8.02 -20.90 8.84
C LEU A 282 -8.38 -22.35 9.23
N ARG A 283 -9.68 -22.71 9.18
CA ARG A 283 -10.09 -24.07 8.92
C ARG A 283 -10.47 -24.17 7.45
N ALA A 284 -9.67 -24.91 6.69
CA ALA A 284 -10.12 -25.41 5.41
C ALA A 284 -11.38 -26.27 5.65
N PRO A 285 -12.37 -26.23 4.73
CA PRO A 285 -13.43 -27.23 4.76
C PRO A 285 -12.75 -28.61 4.66
N ASP A 286 -13.19 -29.51 5.55
CA ASP A 286 -12.80 -30.92 5.46
C ASP A 286 -13.08 -31.37 4.03
N GLY A 287 -12.04 -31.71 3.27
CA GLY A 287 -12.18 -32.18 1.90
C GLY A 287 -12.99 -33.49 1.88
N PRO A 288 -13.59 -33.81 0.71
CA PRO A 288 -14.31 -35.05 0.52
C PRO A 288 -13.41 -36.28 0.69
#